data_890f5db10b19b534eb694f9eb9b5fe0e
#
_entry.id   890f5db10b19b534eb694f9eb9b5fe0e
#
_cell.length_a   1.000
_cell.length_b   1.000
_cell.length_c   1.000
_cell.angle_alpha   90.00
_cell.angle_beta   90.00
_cell.angle_gamma   90.00
#
_symmetry.space_group_name_H-M   'P 1'
#
loop_
_entity.id
_entity.type
_entity.pdbx_description
1 polymer ?
#
loop_
_entity_poly.entity_id
_entity_poly.type
_entity_poly.pdbx_seq_one_letter_code
_entity_poly.pdbx_strand_id
1 'polypeptide(L)'
;MNYSLVLNLLNMTVEAAVPYLLITIGGVFVARAGVFNISMEGCTEFSAFAGIIVAFVTGKIWAGVIAAIALAVALNSVFYLFTVKFKGNLSVVGTGINLMALCIPPCILQAFYGSRSNLVATSVIDPAAMRVDIPILRSIPVLGDIFNHQTRITYLTFFVVIALIVVMYKTKFGIYVRVAGENVNAAKSVGIKTDRIKFICLIISAVTCALAGLNLSVEQLGMYTINMSANRGFICLSAINCGRKDPEKACIYAFLFGFVRALQTVVNNFVPSAISSLLGILPYVTILVVLVIVETPNARKNHLRIFREV
;
A
#
# COMPACT_ATOMS: atom_id res chain seq x y z
N MET A 1 17.34 11.27 -25.18
CA MET A 1 17.13 10.59 -23.88
C MET A 1 17.82 9.23 -23.99
N ASN A 2 18.85 8.97 -23.21
CA ASN A 2 19.67 7.76 -23.35
C ASN A 2 18.79 6.52 -23.05
N TYR A 3 18.86 5.51 -23.92
CA TYR A 3 18.12 4.23 -23.77
C TYR A 3 18.26 3.62 -22.36
N SER A 4 19.45 3.70 -21.78
CA SER A 4 19.73 3.27 -20.41
C SER A 4 18.93 4.03 -19.33
N LEU A 5 18.66 5.33 -19.51
CA LEU A 5 17.85 6.12 -18.56
C LEU A 5 16.38 5.68 -18.56
N VAL A 6 15.84 5.33 -19.74
CA VAL A 6 14.45 4.85 -19.84
C VAL A 6 14.32 3.48 -19.16
N LEU A 7 15.26 2.57 -19.40
CA LEU A 7 15.26 1.26 -18.77
C LEU A 7 15.38 1.37 -17.23
N ASN A 8 16.29 2.20 -16.75
CA ASN A 8 16.42 2.47 -15.31
C ASN A 8 15.15 3.05 -14.72
N LEU A 9 14.49 4.00 -15.40
CA LEU A 9 13.22 4.56 -14.95
C LEU A 9 12.14 3.48 -14.86
N LEU A 10 12.04 2.58 -15.84
CA LEU A 10 11.06 1.49 -15.83
C LEU A 10 11.35 0.48 -14.72
N ASN A 11 12.61 0.11 -14.49
CA ASN A 11 13.00 -0.76 -13.39
C ASN A 11 12.65 -0.13 -12.02
N MET A 12 13.01 1.14 -11.81
CA MET A 12 12.64 1.91 -10.61
C MET A 12 11.12 2.06 -10.46
N THR A 13 10.37 2.11 -11.57
CA THR A 13 8.89 2.16 -11.55
C THR A 13 8.32 0.88 -10.96
N VAL A 14 8.82 -0.27 -11.38
CA VAL A 14 8.38 -1.56 -10.85
C VAL A 14 8.63 -1.62 -9.34
N GLU A 15 9.83 -1.26 -8.90
CA GLU A 15 10.19 -1.25 -7.47
C GLU A 15 9.34 -0.26 -6.66
N ALA A 16 9.16 0.96 -7.16
CA ALA A 16 8.37 1.98 -6.50
C ALA A 16 6.87 1.66 -6.45
N ALA A 17 6.34 0.93 -7.44
CA ALA A 17 4.91 0.57 -7.51
C ALA A 17 4.51 -0.53 -6.51
N VAL A 18 5.44 -1.36 -6.04
CA VAL A 18 5.18 -2.50 -5.14
C VAL A 18 4.36 -2.11 -3.90
N PRO A 19 4.80 -1.15 -3.06
CA PRO A 19 4.04 -0.79 -1.87
C PRO A 19 2.66 -0.21 -2.22
N TYR A 20 2.55 0.55 -3.31
CA TYR A 20 1.24 1.08 -3.75
C TYR A 20 0.29 -0.04 -4.18
N LEU A 21 0.77 -1.03 -4.94
CA LEU A 21 -0.03 -2.17 -5.38
C LEU A 21 -0.53 -3.00 -4.20
N LEU A 22 0.36 -3.33 -3.24
CA LEU A 22 0.02 -4.12 -2.06
C LEU A 22 -1.02 -3.42 -1.18
N ILE A 23 -0.80 -2.15 -0.83
CA ILE A 23 -1.74 -1.39 0.00
C ILE A 23 -3.08 -1.24 -0.73
N THR A 24 -3.06 -0.93 -2.04
CA THR A 24 -4.27 -0.71 -2.83
C THR A 24 -5.10 -1.98 -2.94
N ILE A 25 -4.50 -3.12 -3.29
CA ILE A 25 -5.27 -4.35 -3.46
C ILE A 25 -5.92 -4.82 -2.15
N GLY A 26 -5.20 -4.72 -1.02
CA GLY A 26 -5.78 -5.00 0.29
C GLY A 26 -6.89 -4.01 0.67
N GLY A 27 -6.67 -2.72 0.40
CA GLY A 27 -7.64 -1.66 0.66
C GLY A 27 -8.92 -1.79 -0.18
N VAL A 28 -8.83 -2.29 -1.42
CA VAL A 28 -10.00 -2.57 -2.27
C VAL A 28 -10.93 -3.59 -1.63
N PHE A 29 -10.42 -4.66 -1.01
CA PHE A 29 -11.25 -5.64 -0.29
C PHE A 29 -12.07 -4.99 0.82
N VAL A 30 -11.44 -4.13 1.61
CA VAL A 30 -12.09 -3.41 2.71
C VAL A 30 -13.12 -2.41 2.17
N ALA A 31 -12.77 -1.66 1.13
CA ALA A 31 -13.66 -0.70 0.49
C ALA A 31 -14.88 -1.37 -0.19
N ARG A 32 -14.67 -2.54 -0.81
CA ARG A 32 -15.75 -3.36 -1.39
C ARG A 32 -16.65 -3.98 -0.32
N ALA A 33 -16.13 -4.27 0.87
CA ALA A 33 -16.93 -4.72 2.01
C ALA A 33 -17.72 -3.59 2.70
N GLY A 34 -17.64 -2.35 2.17
CA GLY A 34 -18.35 -1.20 2.71
C GLY A 34 -17.70 -0.56 3.93
N VAL A 35 -16.39 -0.75 4.13
CA VAL A 35 -15.61 -0.12 5.20
C VAL A 35 -14.56 0.79 4.58
N PHE A 36 -14.43 2.01 5.09
CA PHE A 36 -13.41 2.97 4.65
C PHE A 36 -12.23 2.94 5.62
N ASN A 37 -11.13 2.28 5.23
CA ASN A 37 -9.97 2.10 6.09
C ASN A 37 -8.91 3.18 5.86
N ILE A 38 -8.88 4.20 6.71
CA ILE A 38 -7.86 5.26 6.69
C ILE A 38 -6.56 4.81 7.35
N SER A 39 -6.59 3.78 8.22
CA SER A 39 -5.44 3.35 9.00
C SER A 39 -4.34 2.63 8.19
N MET A 40 -4.51 2.45 6.88
CA MET A 40 -3.54 1.74 6.04
C MET A 40 -2.15 2.38 6.06
N GLU A 41 -2.07 3.71 6.18
CA GLU A 41 -0.80 4.43 6.33
C GLU A 41 -0.08 4.01 7.61
N GLY A 42 -0.77 4.13 8.76
CA GLY A 42 -0.20 3.75 10.06
C GLY A 42 0.13 2.27 10.16
N CYS A 43 -0.69 1.40 9.56
CA CYS A 43 -0.40 -0.03 9.51
C CYS A 43 0.88 -0.33 8.73
N THR A 44 1.11 0.35 7.61
CA THR A 44 2.33 0.20 6.81
C THR A 44 3.55 0.71 7.57
N GLU A 45 3.45 1.89 8.20
CA GLU A 45 4.52 2.49 8.98
C GLU A 45 4.91 1.62 10.19
N PHE A 46 3.94 1.16 10.97
CA PHE A 46 4.18 0.26 12.09
C PHE A 46 4.78 -1.08 11.68
N SER A 47 4.37 -1.61 10.53
CA SER A 47 4.92 -2.86 10.00
C SER A 47 6.36 -2.70 9.54
N ALA A 48 6.69 -1.57 8.91
CA ALA A 48 8.06 -1.24 8.55
C ALA A 48 8.96 -1.16 9.79
N PHE A 49 8.48 -0.49 10.85
CA PHE A 49 9.18 -0.38 12.13
C PHE A 49 9.35 -1.73 12.82
N ALA A 50 8.26 -2.50 13.00
CA ALA A 50 8.31 -3.80 13.68
C ALA A 50 9.21 -4.80 12.93
N GLY A 51 9.15 -4.78 11.60
CA GLY A 51 9.99 -5.63 10.75
C GLY A 51 11.48 -5.44 11.01
N ILE A 52 11.94 -4.19 11.02
CA ILE A 52 13.35 -3.86 11.25
C ILE A 52 13.76 -4.10 12.70
N ILE A 53 12.99 -3.62 13.67
CA ILE A 53 13.41 -3.67 15.08
C ILE A 53 13.51 -5.12 15.58
N VAL A 54 12.54 -5.96 15.22
CA VAL A 54 12.55 -7.37 15.64
C VAL A 54 13.62 -8.15 14.88
N ALA A 55 13.84 -7.88 13.59
CA ALA A 55 14.94 -8.50 12.84
C ALA A 55 16.30 -8.10 13.43
N PHE A 56 16.49 -6.84 13.80
CA PHE A 56 17.72 -6.34 14.42
C PHE A 56 17.99 -7.00 15.79
N VAL A 57 16.97 -7.06 16.66
CA VAL A 57 17.12 -7.63 18.02
C VAL A 57 17.34 -9.14 17.99
N THR A 58 16.64 -9.85 17.09
CA THR A 58 16.71 -11.32 17.03
C THR A 58 17.81 -11.86 16.12
N GLY A 59 18.39 -11.00 15.27
CA GLY A 59 19.32 -11.41 14.21
C GLY A 59 18.69 -12.25 13.11
N LYS A 60 17.33 -12.33 13.04
CA LYS A 60 16.59 -13.18 12.09
C LYS A 60 15.53 -12.39 11.33
N ILE A 61 15.66 -12.32 10.02
CA ILE A 61 14.71 -11.61 9.14
C ILE A 61 13.29 -12.18 9.28
N TRP A 62 13.14 -13.50 9.35
CA TRP A 62 11.83 -14.15 9.49
C TRP A 62 11.06 -13.75 10.76
N ALA A 63 11.78 -13.51 11.85
CA ALA A 63 11.14 -13.01 13.08
C ALA A 63 10.58 -11.60 12.85
N GLY A 64 11.30 -10.74 12.14
CA GLY A 64 10.84 -9.42 11.74
C GLY A 64 9.58 -9.48 10.85
N VAL A 65 9.56 -10.40 9.87
CA VAL A 65 8.38 -10.60 9.00
C VAL A 65 7.14 -11.01 9.80
N ILE A 66 7.29 -11.98 10.70
CA ILE A 66 6.19 -12.44 11.56
C ILE A 66 5.70 -11.32 12.47
N ALA A 67 6.61 -10.56 13.07
CA ALA A 67 6.27 -9.44 13.95
C ALA A 67 5.54 -8.31 13.21
N ALA A 68 5.97 -7.97 12.00
CA ALA A 68 5.31 -6.97 11.16
C ALA A 68 3.88 -7.36 10.82
N ILE A 69 3.67 -8.62 10.40
CA ILE A 69 2.33 -9.15 10.09
C ILE A 69 1.47 -9.19 11.35
N ALA A 70 2.00 -9.70 12.47
CA ALA A 70 1.27 -9.79 13.73
C ALA A 70 0.81 -8.41 14.24
N LEU A 71 1.69 -7.40 14.17
CA LEU A 71 1.36 -6.03 14.58
C LEU A 71 0.31 -5.40 13.65
N ALA A 72 0.43 -5.57 12.34
CA ALA A 72 -0.57 -5.08 11.39
C ALA A 72 -1.94 -5.71 11.62
N VAL A 73 -1.99 -7.03 11.86
CA VAL A 73 -3.22 -7.77 12.18
C VAL A 73 -3.81 -7.27 13.51
N ALA A 74 -2.98 -7.03 14.53
CA ALA A 74 -3.44 -6.48 15.81
C ALA A 74 -4.06 -5.08 15.63
N LEU A 75 -3.39 -4.18 14.90
CA LEU A 75 -3.89 -2.82 14.63
C LEU A 75 -5.21 -2.83 13.84
N ASN A 76 -5.32 -3.65 12.81
CA ASN A 76 -6.57 -3.78 12.05
C ASN A 76 -7.68 -4.48 12.86
N SER A 77 -7.33 -5.34 13.81
CA SER A 77 -8.31 -5.93 14.74
C SER A 77 -8.83 -4.87 15.72
N VAL A 78 -7.96 -3.98 16.21
CA VAL A 78 -8.36 -2.80 17.01
C VAL A 78 -9.27 -1.88 16.18
N PHE A 79 -8.86 -1.58 14.93
CA PHE A 79 -9.68 -0.79 14.01
C PHE A 79 -11.08 -1.43 13.82
N TYR A 80 -11.15 -2.75 13.57
CA TYR A 80 -12.41 -3.48 13.45
C TYR A 80 -13.27 -3.37 14.70
N LEU A 81 -12.66 -3.55 15.87
CA LEU A 81 -13.39 -3.51 17.15
C LEU A 81 -14.08 -2.16 17.35
N PHE A 82 -13.33 -1.06 17.17
CA PHE A 82 -13.87 0.28 17.38
C PHE A 82 -14.85 0.71 16.28
N THR A 83 -14.60 0.34 15.02
CA THR A 83 -15.41 0.86 13.90
C THR A 83 -16.59 -0.03 13.56
N VAL A 84 -16.43 -1.35 13.54
CA VAL A 84 -17.50 -2.27 13.13
C VAL A 84 -18.33 -2.73 14.33
N LYS A 85 -17.69 -3.13 15.45
CA LYS A 85 -18.43 -3.58 16.64
C LYS A 85 -19.01 -2.43 17.46
N PHE A 86 -18.19 -1.44 17.79
CA PHE A 86 -18.64 -0.29 18.59
C PHE A 86 -19.25 0.83 17.76
N LYS A 87 -19.30 0.68 16.41
CA LYS A 87 -19.89 1.65 15.48
C LYS A 87 -19.28 3.05 15.60
N GLY A 88 -18.00 3.13 15.98
CA GLY A 88 -17.25 4.38 16.07
C GLY A 88 -16.98 4.98 14.69
N ASN A 89 -16.59 6.24 14.68
CA ASN A 89 -16.26 6.94 13.44
C ASN A 89 -14.98 6.39 12.81
N LEU A 90 -15.09 5.89 11.56
CA LEU A 90 -14.01 5.28 10.79
C LEU A 90 -12.80 6.23 10.64
N SER A 91 -13.08 7.51 10.38
CA SER A 91 -12.03 8.51 10.15
C SER A 91 -11.27 8.81 11.44
N VAL A 92 -11.96 8.94 12.57
CA VAL A 92 -11.32 9.25 13.86
C VAL A 92 -10.42 8.11 14.30
N VAL A 93 -10.92 6.86 14.27
CA VAL A 93 -10.12 5.68 14.65
C VAL A 93 -8.93 5.50 13.71
N GLY A 94 -9.14 5.61 12.40
CA GLY A 94 -8.07 5.47 11.40
C GLY A 94 -6.99 6.53 11.54
N THR A 95 -7.39 7.80 11.71
CA THR A 95 -6.44 8.91 11.94
C THR A 95 -5.69 8.74 13.27
N GLY A 96 -6.37 8.25 14.32
CA GLY A 96 -5.73 7.92 15.60
C GLY A 96 -4.60 6.90 15.43
N ILE A 97 -4.83 5.81 14.69
CA ILE A 97 -3.79 4.80 14.40
C ILE A 97 -2.63 5.43 13.61
N ASN A 98 -2.92 6.28 12.62
CA ASN A 98 -1.88 6.95 11.84
C ASN A 98 -1.03 7.89 12.71
N LEU A 99 -1.65 8.65 13.62
CA LEU A 99 -0.91 9.51 14.55
C LEU A 99 -0.05 8.70 15.52
N MET A 100 -0.56 7.57 16.02
CA MET A 100 0.23 6.66 16.85
C MET A 100 1.44 6.13 16.08
N ALA A 101 1.31 5.84 14.78
CA ALA A 101 2.39 5.38 13.93
C ALA A 101 3.49 6.42 13.72
N LEU A 102 3.15 7.70 13.77
CA LEU A 102 4.12 8.80 13.69
C LEU A 102 4.82 9.07 15.03
N CYS A 103 4.17 8.79 16.16
CA CYS A 103 4.68 9.13 17.49
C CYS A 103 5.39 7.97 18.20
N ILE A 104 4.87 6.75 18.14
CA ILE A 104 5.37 5.62 18.92
C ILE A 104 6.74 5.14 18.45
N PRO A 105 7.01 4.92 17.16
CA PRO A 105 8.32 4.47 16.69
C PRO A 105 9.46 5.40 17.09
N PRO A 106 9.39 6.74 16.91
CA PRO A 106 10.42 7.66 17.35
C PRO A 106 10.67 7.62 18.88
N CYS A 107 9.61 7.48 19.68
CA CYS A 107 9.73 7.36 21.14
C CYS A 107 10.50 6.10 21.53
N ILE A 108 10.18 4.96 20.91
CA ILE A 108 10.89 3.69 21.17
C ILE A 108 12.34 3.80 20.72
N LEU A 109 12.61 4.35 19.52
CA LEU A 109 13.97 4.53 19.04
C LEU A 109 14.81 5.41 19.97
N GLN A 110 14.24 6.52 20.44
CA GLN A 110 14.93 7.40 21.39
C GLN A 110 15.21 6.72 22.73
N ALA A 111 14.22 5.97 23.25
CA ALA A 111 14.34 5.33 24.57
C ALA A 111 15.36 4.19 24.59
N PHE A 112 15.45 3.38 23.53
CA PHE A 112 16.26 2.16 23.51
C PHE A 112 17.55 2.28 22.70
N TYR A 113 17.59 3.18 21.70
CA TYR A 113 18.72 3.30 20.76
C TYR A 113 19.36 4.69 20.72
N GLY A 114 18.84 5.66 21.49
CA GLY A 114 19.37 7.03 21.54
C GLY A 114 19.21 7.83 20.24
N SER A 115 18.52 7.28 19.23
CA SER A 115 18.26 7.92 17.95
C SER A 115 16.78 8.25 17.81
N ARG A 116 16.46 9.46 17.31
CA ARG A 116 15.07 9.84 17.06
C ARG A 116 14.61 9.56 15.63
N SER A 117 15.53 9.40 14.69
CA SER A 117 15.19 9.49 13.26
C SER A 117 15.31 8.17 12.49
N ASN A 118 16.26 7.32 12.84
CA ASN A 118 16.53 6.10 12.09
C ASN A 118 17.12 4.98 12.94
N LEU A 119 16.90 3.76 12.51
CA LEU A 119 17.57 2.55 12.99
C LEU A 119 18.15 1.81 11.78
N VAL A 120 19.48 1.78 11.72
CA VAL A 120 20.20 1.06 10.66
C VAL A 120 20.42 -0.39 11.10
N ALA A 121 19.92 -1.34 10.32
CA ALA A 121 20.00 -2.77 10.58
C ALA A 121 20.85 -3.52 9.53
N THR A 122 21.71 -2.81 8.81
CA THR A 122 22.54 -3.38 7.73
C THR A 122 23.53 -4.45 8.21
N SER A 123 23.80 -4.52 9.51
CA SER A 123 24.57 -5.62 10.11
C SER A 123 23.85 -6.97 10.08
N VAL A 124 22.51 -6.96 10.00
CA VAL A 124 21.66 -8.16 10.00
C VAL A 124 20.96 -8.34 8.66
N ILE A 125 20.63 -7.22 8.00
CA ILE A 125 19.85 -7.17 6.77
C ILE A 125 20.71 -6.52 5.69
N ASP A 126 21.10 -7.32 4.69
CA ASP A 126 21.74 -6.81 3.48
C ASP A 126 20.70 -6.65 2.36
N PRO A 127 20.32 -5.40 2.00
CA PRO A 127 19.36 -5.18 0.92
C PRO A 127 19.81 -5.72 -0.43
N ALA A 128 21.13 -5.79 -0.68
CA ALA A 128 21.67 -6.34 -1.92
C ALA A 128 21.43 -7.85 -2.01
N ALA A 129 21.53 -8.57 -0.89
CA ALA A 129 21.24 -10.01 -0.82
C ALA A 129 19.73 -10.34 -0.94
N MET A 130 18.85 -9.34 -0.80
CA MET A 130 17.40 -9.51 -1.00
C MET A 130 16.97 -9.44 -2.46
N ARG A 131 17.84 -8.95 -3.34
CA ARG A 131 17.57 -8.90 -4.78
C ARG A 131 17.76 -10.27 -5.41
N VAL A 132 16.85 -10.67 -6.27
CA VAL A 132 16.85 -11.98 -6.93
C VAL A 132 17.16 -11.80 -8.41
N ASP A 133 18.16 -12.53 -8.87
CA ASP A 133 18.46 -12.65 -10.30
C ASP A 133 17.77 -13.88 -10.86
N ILE A 134 16.93 -13.70 -11.87
CA ILE A 134 16.27 -14.78 -12.59
C ILE A 134 16.99 -14.98 -13.93
N PRO A 135 17.77 -16.06 -14.12
CA PRO A 135 18.58 -16.26 -15.32
C PRO A 135 17.76 -16.29 -16.61
N ILE A 136 16.53 -16.80 -16.54
CA ILE A 136 15.61 -16.89 -17.69
C ILE A 136 15.19 -15.48 -18.18
N LEU A 137 14.95 -14.54 -17.26
CA LEU A 137 14.59 -13.17 -17.63
C LEU A 137 15.76 -12.44 -18.29
N ARG A 138 17.00 -12.75 -17.92
CA ARG A 138 18.20 -12.13 -18.48
C ARG A 138 18.36 -12.39 -19.98
N SER A 139 17.74 -13.45 -20.49
CA SER A 139 17.82 -13.82 -21.91
C SER A 139 16.88 -12.99 -22.80
N ILE A 140 15.95 -12.24 -22.23
CA ILE A 140 14.97 -11.43 -22.97
C ILE A 140 15.41 -9.96 -22.90
N PRO A 141 15.87 -9.36 -24.02
CA PRO A 141 16.25 -7.96 -24.02
C PRO A 141 15.04 -7.08 -23.64
N VAL A 142 15.29 -5.97 -22.94
CA VAL A 142 14.30 -5.02 -22.41
C VAL A 142 13.50 -5.55 -21.22
N LEU A 143 12.83 -6.70 -21.30
CA LEU A 143 12.07 -7.27 -20.18
C LEU A 143 13.01 -7.75 -19.05
N GLY A 144 14.17 -8.29 -19.41
CA GLY A 144 15.19 -8.65 -18.42
C GLY A 144 15.68 -7.44 -17.63
N ASP A 145 15.98 -6.34 -18.30
CA ASP A 145 16.48 -5.13 -17.63
C ASP A 145 15.43 -4.47 -16.73
N ILE A 146 14.13 -4.63 -17.02
CA ILE A 146 13.03 -4.05 -16.24
C ILE A 146 12.67 -4.91 -15.02
N PHE A 147 12.55 -6.22 -15.19
CA PHE A 147 12.04 -7.14 -14.18
C PHE A 147 13.11 -7.95 -13.46
N ASN A 148 14.37 -7.94 -13.92
CA ASN A 148 15.46 -8.59 -13.21
C ASN A 148 16.00 -7.70 -12.09
N HIS A 149 16.73 -8.27 -11.15
CA HIS A 149 17.32 -7.55 -10.00
C HIS A 149 16.26 -6.93 -9.05
N GLN A 150 15.03 -7.42 -9.07
CA GLN A 150 13.98 -6.97 -8.17
C GLN A 150 14.02 -7.72 -6.83
N THR A 151 13.40 -7.15 -5.80
CA THR A 151 13.32 -7.77 -4.47
C THR A 151 12.32 -8.93 -4.45
N ARG A 152 12.44 -9.82 -3.46
CA ARG A 152 11.57 -11.01 -3.31
C ARG A 152 10.10 -10.61 -3.16
N ILE A 153 9.81 -9.57 -2.36
CA ILE A 153 8.44 -9.08 -2.18
C ILE A 153 7.91 -8.48 -3.48
N THR A 154 8.73 -7.94 -4.37
CA THR A 154 8.30 -7.48 -5.69
C THR A 154 7.65 -8.60 -6.50
N TYR A 155 8.32 -9.75 -6.63
CA TYR A 155 7.76 -10.90 -7.34
C TYR A 155 6.52 -11.47 -6.62
N LEU A 156 6.58 -11.55 -5.30
CA LEU A 156 5.44 -11.95 -4.49
C LEU A 156 4.23 -11.03 -4.69
N THR A 157 4.45 -9.72 -4.85
CA THR A 157 3.40 -8.72 -5.06
C THR A 157 2.60 -9.00 -6.33
N PHE A 158 3.26 -9.28 -7.45
CA PHE A 158 2.54 -9.62 -8.69
C PHE A 158 1.68 -10.86 -8.51
N PHE A 159 2.20 -11.89 -7.84
CA PHE A 159 1.42 -13.08 -7.52
C PHE A 159 0.24 -12.78 -6.60
N VAL A 160 0.45 -12.02 -5.51
CA VAL A 160 -0.59 -11.64 -4.54
C VAL A 160 -1.67 -10.80 -5.20
N VAL A 161 -1.31 -9.82 -6.05
CA VAL A 161 -2.27 -8.97 -6.76
C VAL A 161 -3.16 -9.82 -7.67
N ILE A 162 -2.58 -10.70 -8.49
CA ILE A 162 -3.34 -11.59 -9.38
C ILE A 162 -4.22 -12.54 -8.56
N ALA A 163 -3.68 -13.17 -7.52
CA ALA A 163 -4.43 -14.08 -6.66
C ALA A 163 -5.63 -13.39 -6.01
N LEU A 164 -5.46 -12.19 -5.47
CA LEU A 164 -6.53 -11.43 -4.84
C LEU A 164 -7.57 -10.94 -5.86
N ILE A 165 -7.18 -10.55 -7.08
CA ILE A 165 -8.13 -10.24 -8.16
C ILE A 165 -8.98 -11.48 -8.49
N VAL A 166 -8.36 -12.66 -8.63
CA VAL A 166 -9.06 -13.92 -8.86
C VAL A 166 -10.00 -14.25 -7.70
N VAL A 167 -9.56 -14.09 -6.46
CA VAL A 167 -10.39 -14.29 -5.26
C VAL A 167 -11.62 -13.37 -5.29
N MET A 168 -11.45 -12.10 -5.65
CA MET A 168 -12.55 -11.14 -5.69
C MET A 168 -13.61 -11.49 -6.74
N TYR A 169 -13.20 -11.98 -7.92
CA TYR A 169 -14.13 -12.20 -9.04
C TYR A 169 -14.60 -13.65 -9.20
N LYS A 170 -13.74 -14.64 -8.86
CA LYS A 170 -13.99 -16.04 -9.17
C LYS A 170 -14.39 -16.88 -7.95
N THR A 171 -14.35 -16.35 -6.71
CA THR A 171 -14.68 -17.12 -5.51
C THR A 171 -16.00 -16.68 -4.86
N LYS A 172 -16.61 -17.60 -4.09
CA LYS A 172 -17.80 -17.31 -3.27
C LYS A 172 -17.51 -16.20 -2.25
N PHE A 173 -16.30 -16.14 -1.72
CA PHE A 173 -15.90 -15.10 -0.79
C PHE A 173 -15.97 -13.70 -1.43
N GLY A 174 -15.46 -13.54 -2.66
CA GLY A 174 -15.54 -12.26 -3.37
C GLY A 174 -16.98 -11.83 -3.68
N ILE A 175 -17.90 -12.77 -3.95
CA ILE A 175 -19.33 -12.47 -4.09
C ILE A 175 -19.87 -11.94 -2.76
N TYR A 176 -19.58 -12.61 -1.64
CA TYR A 176 -20.05 -12.16 -0.33
C TYR A 176 -19.51 -10.79 0.07
N VAL A 177 -18.24 -10.48 -0.27
CA VAL A 177 -17.63 -9.17 -0.05
C VAL A 177 -18.40 -8.08 -0.79
N ARG A 178 -18.72 -8.29 -2.07
CA ARG A 178 -19.46 -7.31 -2.89
C ARG A 178 -20.88 -7.10 -2.37
N VAL A 179 -21.60 -8.20 -2.10
CA VAL A 179 -22.98 -8.14 -1.57
C VAL A 179 -23.03 -7.45 -0.20
N ALA A 180 -22.09 -7.77 0.70
CA ALA A 180 -21.98 -7.14 2.01
C ALA A 180 -21.71 -5.62 1.94
N GLY A 181 -21.00 -5.17 0.91
CA GLY A 181 -20.71 -3.75 0.72
C GLY A 181 -21.79 -2.96 0.01
N GLU A 182 -22.56 -3.60 -0.87
CA GLU A 182 -23.66 -2.94 -1.59
C GLU A 182 -24.91 -2.78 -0.73
N ASN A 183 -25.34 -3.83 -0.03
CA ASN A 183 -26.49 -3.77 0.87
C ASN A 183 -26.34 -4.72 2.05
N VAL A 184 -25.96 -4.16 3.19
CA VAL A 184 -25.76 -4.92 4.44
C VAL A 184 -27.02 -5.64 4.90
N ASN A 185 -28.20 -5.03 4.75
CA ASN A 185 -29.47 -5.61 5.19
C ASN A 185 -29.88 -6.78 4.29
N ALA A 186 -29.77 -6.63 2.97
CA ALA A 186 -30.03 -7.72 2.04
C ALA A 186 -29.04 -8.89 2.24
N ALA A 187 -27.76 -8.59 2.50
CA ALA A 187 -26.76 -9.61 2.82
C ALA A 187 -27.15 -10.42 4.08
N LYS A 188 -27.60 -9.73 5.13
CA LYS A 188 -28.04 -10.37 6.38
C LYS A 188 -29.30 -11.22 6.18
N SER A 189 -30.26 -10.76 5.38
CA SER A 189 -31.50 -11.52 5.09
C SER A 189 -31.26 -12.86 4.42
N VAL A 190 -30.20 -12.98 3.62
CA VAL A 190 -29.75 -14.25 3.01
C VAL A 190 -28.73 -15.03 3.87
N GLY A 191 -28.58 -14.67 5.14
CA GLY A 191 -27.75 -15.39 6.11
C GLY A 191 -26.24 -15.09 6.05
N ILE A 192 -25.80 -14.08 5.27
CA ILE A 192 -24.40 -13.70 5.17
C ILE A 192 -23.95 -12.96 6.45
N LYS A 193 -22.94 -13.47 7.14
CA LYS A 193 -22.36 -12.85 8.34
C LYS A 193 -21.44 -11.67 7.96
N THR A 194 -22.03 -10.51 7.65
CA THR A 194 -21.33 -9.32 7.14
C THR A 194 -20.16 -8.87 8.01
N ASP A 195 -20.28 -8.98 9.35
CA ASP A 195 -19.21 -8.56 10.28
C ASP A 195 -17.97 -9.46 10.14
N ARG A 196 -18.15 -10.77 9.94
CA ARG A 196 -17.03 -11.70 9.68
C ARG A 196 -16.34 -11.38 8.35
N ILE A 197 -17.12 -11.04 7.32
CA ILE A 197 -16.57 -10.70 6.01
C ILE A 197 -15.74 -9.42 6.12
N LYS A 198 -16.24 -8.39 6.79
CA LYS A 198 -15.50 -7.14 7.04
C LYS A 198 -14.20 -7.41 7.81
N PHE A 199 -14.25 -8.28 8.84
CA PHE A 199 -13.05 -8.66 9.59
C PHE A 199 -12.00 -9.35 8.70
N ILE A 200 -12.41 -10.34 7.90
CA ILE A 200 -11.49 -11.03 7.00
C ILE A 200 -10.87 -10.07 5.97
N CYS A 201 -11.66 -9.15 5.40
CA CYS A 201 -11.15 -8.12 4.49
C CYS A 201 -10.11 -7.21 5.17
N LEU A 202 -10.33 -6.83 6.44
CA LEU A 202 -9.37 -6.05 7.21
C LEU A 202 -8.08 -6.84 7.50
N ILE A 203 -8.16 -8.15 7.74
CA ILE A 203 -6.97 -9.02 7.89
C ILE A 203 -6.19 -9.10 6.56
N ILE A 204 -6.87 -9.25 5.43
CA ILE A 204 -6.22 -9.22 4.11
C ILE A 204 -5.49 -7.89 3.93
N SER A 205 -6.16 -6.77 4.23
CA SER A 205 -5.53 -5.44 4.17
C SER A 205 -4.34 -5.31 5.13
N ALA A 206 -4.44 -5.88 6.35
CA ALA A 206 -3.33 -5.88 7.30
C ALA A 206 -2.09 -6.59 6.75
N VAL A 207 -2.27 -7.78 6.20
CA VAL A 207 -1.17 -8.58 5.63
C VAL A 207 -0.53 -7.87 4.44
N THR A 208 -1.33 -7.29 3.54
CA THR A 208 -0.79 -6.56 2.38
C THR A 208 -0.08 -5.26 2.78
N CYS A 209 -0.59 -4.52 3.78
CA CYS A 209 0.10 -3.36 4.35
C CYS A 209 1.40 -3.77 5.06
N ALA A 210 1.42 -4.92 5.75
CA ALA A 210 2.64 -5.43 6.37
C ALA A 210 3.71 -5.78 5.33
N LEU A 211 3.33 -6.44 4.24
CA LEU A 211 4.24 -6.74 3.14
C LEU A 211 4.77 -5.45 2.48
N ALA A 212 3.92 -4.43 2.33
CA ALA A 212 4.35 -3.13 1.82
C ALA A 212 5.36 -2.44 2.74
N GLY A 213 5.12 -2.45 4.05
CA GLY A 213 6.06 -1.92 5.05
C GLY A 213 7.40 -2.66 5.07
N LEU A 214 7.36 -3.99 5.00
CA LEU A 214 8.58 -4.84 4.92
C LEU A 214 9.36 -4.60 3.63
N ASN A 215 8.69 -4.42 2.51
CA ASN A 215 9.35 -4.09 1.25
C ASN A 215 10.13 -2.78 1.38
N LEU A 216 9.54 -1.75 1.97
CA LEU A 216 10.20 -0.44 2.16
C LEU A 216 11.40 -0.54 3.12
N SER A 217 11.21 -1.17 4.27
CA SER A 217 12.19 -1.15 5.35
C SER A 217 13.26 -2.23 5.21
N VAL A 218 12.85 -3.49 5.02
CA VAL A 218 13.76 -4.65 5.02
C VAL A 218 14.43 -4.82 3.67
N GLU A 219 13.66 -4.76 2.57
CA GLU A 219 14.20 -5.12 1.26
C GLU A 219 14.84 -3.94 0.52
N GLN A 220 14.24 -2.73 0.60
CA GLN A 220 14.79 -1.59 -0.14
C GLN A 220 15.94 -0.90 0.60
N LEU A 221 15.82 -0.67 1.91
CA LEU A 221 16.74 0.19 2.64
C LEU A 221 17.58 -0.53 3.71
N GLY A 222 17.14 -1.69 4.24
CA GLY A 222 17.81 -2.35 5.37
C GLY A 222 17.83 -1.50 6.65
N MET A 223 16.95 -0.49 6.72
CA MET A 223 16.83 0.42 7.87
C MET A 223 15.39 0.92 7.99
N TYR A 224 15.07 1.41 9.18
CA TYR A 224 13.84 2.17 9.41
C TYR A 224 14.16 3.65 9.53
N THR A 225 13.35 4.48 8.89
CA THR A 225 13.35 5.95 9.03
C THR A 225 11.94 6.42 9.38
N ILE A 226 11.82 7.49 10.16
CA ILE A 226 10.52 8.06 10.52
C ILE A 226 9.77 8.48 9.25
N ASN A 227 8.46 8.23 9.25
CA ASN A 227 7.57 8.53 8.13
C ASN A 227 8.00 7.85 6.82
N MET A 228 8.47 6.61 6.93
CA MET A 228 8.97 5.83 5.81
C MET A 228 7.91 5.52 4.76
N SER A 229 6.67 5.37 5.20
CA SER A 229 5.51 5.16 4.32
C SER A 229 5.19 6.41 3.47
N ALA A 230 5.60 7.62 3.93
CA ALA A 230 5.52 8.88 3.18
C ALA A 230 4.16 9.10 2.51
N ASN A 231 3.07 8.92 3.27
CA ASN A 231 1.68 9.08 2.84
C ASN A 231 1.24 8.13 1.71
N ARG A 232 1.96 7.03 1.46
CA ARG A 232 1.57 6.05 0.43
C ARG A 232 0.19 5.44 0.68
N GLY A 233 -0.20 5.23 1.94
CA GLY A 233 -1.53 4.74 2.29
C GLY A 233 -2.65 5.69 1.85
N PHE A 234 -2.48 7.01 2.00
CA PHE A 234 -3.45 8.01 1.53
C PHE A 234 -3.49 8.09 -0.01
N ILE A 235 -2.34 7.97 -0.67
CA ILE A 235 -2.27 7.90 -2.13
C ILE A 235 -3.01 6.65 -2.64
N CYS A 236 -2.87 5.51 -1.95
CA CYS A 236 -3.60 4.28 -2.28
C CYS A 236 -5.10 4.40 -2.08
N LEU A 237 -5.56 5.13 -1.05
CA LEU A 237 -6.99 5.46 -0.90
C LEU A 237 -7.52 6.22 -2.12
N SER A 238 -6.74 7.16 -2.63
CA SER A 238 -7.10 7.89 -3.85
C SER A 238 -7.12 6.96 -5.08
N ALA A 239 -6.17 6.02 -5.21
CA ALA A 239 -6.19 5.00 -6.26
C ALA A 239 -7.45 4.11 -6.20
N ILE A 240 -7.87 3.70 -4.99
CA ILE A 240 -9.09 2.92 -4.77
C ILE A 240 -10.33 3.70 -5.20
N ASN A 241 -10.40 4.98 -4.88
CA ASN A 241 -11.53 5.85 -5.25
C ASN A 241 -11.56 6.11 -6.76
N CYS A 242 -10.42 6.46 -7.38
CA CYS A 242 -10.31 6.62 -8.85
C CYS A 242 -10.67 5.33 -9.58
N GLY A 243 -10.27 4.17 -9.05
CA GLY A 243 -10.64 2.85 -9.56
C GLY A 243 -12.08 2.43 -9.23
N ARG A 244 -12.87 3.25 -8.52
CA ARG A 244 -14.25 2.95 -8.08
C ARG A 244 -14.37 1.63 -7.33
N LYS A 245 -13.40 1.36 -6.48
CA LYS A 245 -13.29 0.11 -5.71
C LYS A 245 -13.19 -1.15 -6.58
N ASP A 246 -12.82 -0.99 -7.87
CA ASP A 246 -12.59 -2.09 -8.80
C ASP A 246 -11.12 -2.50 -8.69
N PRO A 247 -10.78 -3.77 -8.37
CA PRO A 247 -9.41 -4.21 -8.14
C PRO A 247 -8.48 -3.92 -9.32
N GLU A 248 -8.91 -4.21 -10.54
CA GLU A 248 -8.07 -4.04 -11.72
C GLU A 248 -7.75 -2.57 -11.97
N LYS A 249 -8.80 -1.72 -11.95
CA LYS A 249 -8.65 -0.27 -12.18
C LYS A 249 -7.84 0.38 -11.07
N ALA A 250 -8.09 0.02 -9.81
CA ALA A 250 -7.35 0.56 -8.69
C ALA A 250 -5.86 0.20 -8.76
N CYS A 251 -5.51 -1.03 -9.17
CA CYS A 251 -4.12 -1.43 -9.38
C CYS A 251 -3.45 -0.66 -10.53
N ILE A 252 -4.17 -0.34 -11.61
CA ILE A 252 -3.65 0.50 -12.70
C ILE A 252 -3.30 1.90 -12.17
N TYR A 253 -4.17 2.53 -11.38
CA TYR A 253 -3.88 3.83 -10.77
C TYR A 253 -2.75 3.74 -9.74
N ALA A 254 -2.69 2.67 -8.95
CA ALA A 254 -1.58 2.44 -8.02
C ALA A 254 -0.23 2.33 -8.76
N PHE A 255 -0.19 1.63 -9.88
CA PHE A 255 1.00 1.54 -10.73
C PHE A 255 1.38 2.90 -11.32
N LEU A 256 0.41 3.68 -11.78
CA LEU A 256 0.63 5.05 -12.26
C LEU A 256 1.26 5.94 -11.18
N PHE A 257 0.77 5.85 -9.93
CA PHE A 257 1.35 6.62 -8.82
C PHE A 257 2.77 6.13 -8.48
N GLY A 258 3.03 4.83 -8.59
CA GLY A 258 4.38 4.28 -8.50
C GLY A 258 5.33 4.82 -9.58
N PHE A 259 4.86 4.93 -10.82
CA PHE A 259 5.59 5.55 -11.92
C PHE A 259 5.93 7.03 -11.64
N VAL A 260 4.96 7.81 -11.17
CA VAL A 260 5.18 9.22 -10.81
C VAL A 260 6.22 9.34 -9.69
N ARG A 261 6.20 8.42 -8.72
CA ARG A 261 7.20 8.39 -7.65
C ARG A 261 8.60 8.06 -8.17
N ALA A 262 8.72 7.08 -9.08
CA ALA A 262 9.99 6.76 -9.72
C ALA A 262 10.51 7.94 -10.56
N LEU A 263 9.64 8.58 -11.33
CA LEU A 263 9.96 9.77 -12.09
C LEU A 263 10.48 10.90 -11.18
N GLN A 264 9.81 11.16 -10.06
CA GLN A 264 10.25 12.12 -9.04
C GLN A 264 11.67 11.80 -8.56
N THR A 265 11.95 10.54 -8.24
CA THR A 265 13.27 10.10 -7.76
C THR A 265 14.36 10.32 -8.81
N VAL A 266 14.07 9.96 -10.06
CA VAL A 266 15.02 10.17 -11.17
C VAL A 266 15.27 11.66 -11.41
N VAL A 267 14.22 12.48 -11.46
CA VAL A 267 14.35 13.92 -11.69
C VAL A 267 15.09 14.61 -10.55
N ASN A 268 14.91 14.17 -9.31
CA ASN A 268 15.64 14.69 -8.14
C ASN A 268 17.18 14.60 -8.30
N ASN A 269 17.68 13.60 -9.04
CA ASN A 269 19.12 13.44 -9.27
C ASN A 269 19.71 14.49 -10.23
N PHE A 270 18.87 15.19 -10.99
CA PHE A 270 19.28 16.17 -11.99
C PHE A 270 18.99 17.62 -11.59
N VAL A 271 18.30 17.84 -10.47
CA VAL A 271 17.80 19.16 -10.07
C VAL A 271 18.48 19.61 -8.77
N PRO A 272 18.83 20.92 -8.64
CA PRO A 272 19.39 21.47 -7.41
C PRO A 272 18.47 21.24 -6.20
N SER A 273 19.08 21.10 -5.02
CA SER A 273 18.38 20.80 -3.77
C SER A 273 17.22 21.76 -3.42
N ALA A 274 17.31 23.01 -3.81
CA ALA A 274 16.26 24.02 -3.61
C ALA A 274 14.95 23.67 -4.35
N ILE A 275 15.05 23.08 -5.57
CA ILE A 275 13.88 22.71 -6.39
C ILE A 275 13.43 21.29 -6.06
N SER A 276 14.31 20.47 -5.55
CA SER A 276 14.03 19.08 -5.14
C SER A 276 12.86 18.99 -4.15
N SER A 277 12.76 19.94 -3.21
CA SER A 277 11.64 20.01 -2.26
C SER A 277 10.28 20.23 -2.93
N LEU A 278 10.24 20.99 -4.04
CA LEU A 278 9.00 21.20 -4.81
C LEU A 278 8.56 19.94 -5.57
N LEU A 279 9.51 19.10 -5.98
CA LEU A 279 9.19 17.84 -6.64
C LEU A 279 8.43 16.87 -5.72
N GLY A 280 8.52 17.04 -4.39
CA GLY A 280 7.71 16.32 -3.42
C GLY A 280 6.20 16.48 -3.60
N ILE A 281 5.76 17.57 -4.23
CA ILE A 281 4.34 17.86 -4.50
C ILE A 281 3.81 17.05 -5.70
N LEU A 282 4.68 16.56 -6.57
CA LEU A 282 4.32 15.96 -7.86
C LEU A 282 3.33 14.76 -7.74
N PRO A 283 3.48 13.81 -6.82
CA PRO A 283 2.49 12.75 -6.64
C PRO A 283 1.11 13.27 -6.27
N TYR A 284 1.02 14.31 -5.43
CA TYR A 284 -0.25 14.87 -4.98
C TYR A 284 -0.96 15.63 -6.10
N VAL A 285 -0.21 16.39 -6.91
CA VAL A 285 -0.76 17.05 -8.11
C VAL A 285 -1.29 16.01 -9.09
N THR A 286 -0.57 14.91 -9.30
CA THR A 286 -1.02 13.82 -10.17
C THR A 286 -2.32 13.21 -9.68
N ILE A 287 -2.49 13.01 -8.36
CA ILE A 287 -3.74 12.51 -7.78
C ILE A 287 -4.89 13.45 -8.11
N LEU A 288 -4.72 14.76 -7.92
CA LEU A 288 -5.76 15.74 -8.22
C LEU A 288 -6.14 15.74 -9.70
N VAL A 289 -5.15 15.72 -10.59
CA VAL A 289 -5.38 15.67 -12.05
C VAL A 289 -6.13 14.40 -12.44
N VAL A 290 -5.69 13.24 -11.96
CA VAL A 290 -6.35 11.95 -12.23
C VAL A 290 -7.78 11.95 -11.71
N LEU A 291 -8.01 12.44 -10.49
CA LEU A 291 -9.33 12.50 -9.88
C LEU A 291 -10.27 13.40 -10.68
N VAL A 292 -9.81 14.57 -11.13
CA VAL A 292 -10.59 15.46 -12.01
C VAL A 292 -10.94 14.77 -13.33
N ILE A 293 -9.98 14.11 -13.97
CA ILE A 293 -10.21 13.40 -15.25
C ILE A 293 -11.24 12.28 -15.08
N VAL A 294 -11.17 11.53 -13.98
CA VAL A 294 -12.08 10.39 -13.72
C VAL A 294 -13.48 10.85 -13.33
N GLU A 295 -13.61 11.93 -12.55
CA GLU A 295 -14.91 12.41 -12.05
C GLU A 295 -15.66 13.31 -13.03
N THR A 296 -15.00 14.10 -13.88
CA THR A 296 -15.63 15.04 -14.81
C THR A 296 -16.65 14.38 -15.75
N PRO A 297 -16.39 13.21 -16.39
CA PRO A 297 -17.38 12.53 -17.23
C PRO A 297 -18.62 12.08 -16.45
N ASN A 298 -18.47 11.78 -15.15
CA ASN A 298 -19.57 11.31 -14.31
C ASN A 298 -20.43 12.47 -13.81
N ALA A 299 -19.82 13.57 -13.43
CA ALA A 299 -20.54 14.78 -13.06
C ALA A 299 -21.44 15.24 -14.24
N ARG A 300 -20.95 15.20 -15.47
CA ARG A 300 -21.75 15.48 -16.68
C ARG A 300 -22.90 14.50 -16.85
N LYS A 301 -22.68 13.19 -16.67
CA LYS A 301 -23.75 12.18 -16.78
C LYS A 301 -24.82 12.33 -15.70
N ASN A 302 -24.44 12.64 -14.48
CA ASN A 302 -25.38 12.88 -13.39
C ASN A 302 -26.17 14.18 -13.57
N HIS A 303 -25.54 15.26 -14.04
CA HIS A 303 -26.24 16.49 -14.40
C HIS A 303 -27.27 16.27 -15.49
N LEU A 304 -26.95 15.53 -16.54
CA LEU A 304 -27.85 15.20 -17.64
C LEU A 304 -29.02 14.27 -17.23
N ARG A 305 -28.84 13.45 -16.17
CA ARG A 305 -29.95 12.65 -15.61
C ARG A 305 -30.95 13.49 -14.85
N ILE A 306 -30.46 14.43 -14.00
CA ILE A 306 -31.32 15.34 -13.24
C ILE A 306 -32.19 16.20 -14.18
N PHE A 307 -31.65 16.64 -15.33
CA PHE A 307 -32.42 17.41 -16.32
C PHE A 307 -33.37 16.57 -17.18
N ARG A 308 -33.29 15.22 -17.12
CA ARG A 308 -34.24 14.34 -17.83
C ARG A 308 -35.41 13.85 -16.95
N GLU A 309 -35.30 14.03 -15.64
CA GLU A 309 -36.31 13.63 -14.65
C GLU A 309 -37.16 14.84 -14.17
N VAL A 310 -36.88 16.05 -14.67
CA VAL A 310 -37.67 17.29 -14.57
C VAL A 310 -38.31 17.57 -15.90
#